data_0b2a268e50587ef7e360a335abb84c1c
#
_entry.id   0b2a268e50587ef7e360a335abb84c1c
#
_cell.length_a   1.000
_cell.length_b   1.000
_cell.length_c   1.000
_cell.angle_alpha   90.00
_cell.angle_beta   90.00
_cell.angle_gamma   90.00
#
_symmetry.space_group_name_H-M   'P 1'
#
loop_
_entity.id
_entity.type
_entity.pdbx_description
1 polymer ?
#
loop_
_entity_poly.entity_id
_entity_poly.type
_entity_poly.pdbx_seq_one_letter_code
_entity_poly.pdbx_strand_id
1 'polypeptide(L)'
;MDLALEQARAAEMRGEVPIGCVVVKDGSVLSSAGNRTLELNDPTAHAEVLAIREAGKKLSSQRLEGCDLYVTLEPCPMCAAAISFARIRRLYYGAGDAKGGGVDHGVRFYSSPTCHHTPDVYSGLAETDSATMLKAFFQGKRD
;
A
#
# COMPACT_ATOMS: atom_id res chain seq x y z
N MET A 1 -8.67 7.73 1.17
CA MET A 1 -8.67 6.66 0.11
C MET A 1 -8.81 7.22 -1.30
N ASP A 2 -9.50 8.32 -1.50
CA ASP A 2 -9.67 8.89 -2.85
C ASP A 2 -8.33 9.21 -3.54
N LEU A 3 -7.38 9.78 -2.80
CA LEU A 3 -6.05 10.08 -3.34
C LEU A 3 -5.27 8.80 -3.67
N ALA A 4 -5.46 7.75 -2.88
CA ALA A 4 -4.83 6.45 -3.18
C ALA A 4 -5.41 5.86 -4.47
N LEU A 5 -6.71 5.98 -4.69
CA LEU A 5 -7.34 5.53 -5.93
C LEU A 5 -6.85 6.34 -7.13
N GLU A 6 -6.63 7.65 -6.98
CA GLU A 6 -6.04 8.48 -8.04
C GLU A 6 -4.65 7.99 -8.41
N GLN A 7 -3.83 7.65 -7.43
CA GLN A 7 -2.49 7.09 -7.66
C GLN A 7 -2.57 5.73 -8.36
N ALA A 8 -3.56 4.91 -8.00
CA ALA A 8 -3.78 3.63 -8.67
C ALA A 8 -4.14 3.83 -10.14
N ARG A 9 -5.01 4.78 -10.46
CA ARG A 9 -5.38 5.10 -11.84
C ARG A 9 -4.18 5.63 -12.64
N ALA A 10 -3.37 6.48 -12.02
CA ALA A 10 -2.15 6.99 -12.65
C ALA A 10 -1.16 5.86 -12.95
N ALA A 11 -1.01 4.90 -12.02
CA ALA A 11 -0.18 3.72 -12.23
C ALA A 11 -0.69 2.89 -13.41
N GLU A 12 -1.99 2.66 -13.49
CA GLU A 12 -2.61 1.92 -14.59
C GLU A 12 -2.31 2.59 -15.94
N MET A 13 -2.39 3.90 -16.01
CA MET A 13 -2.09 4.66 -17.24
C MET A 13 -0.63 4.50 -17.67
N ARG A 14 0.27 4.18 -16.75
CA ARG A 14 1.68 3.89 -17.06
C ARG A 14 1.93 2.42 -17.39
N GLY A 15 0.90 1.57 -17.37
CA GLY A 15 1.04 0.13 -17.58
C GLY A 15 1.43 -0.65 -16.33
N GLU A 16 1.43 -0.01 -15.16
CA GLU A 16 1.70 -0.65 -13.88
C GLU A 16 0.43 -1.24 -13.28
N VAL A 17 0.59 -2.19 -12.36
CA VAL A 17 -0.55 -2.71 -11.59
C VAL A 17 -1.20 -1.53 -10.83
N PRO A 18 -2.54 -1.35 -10.94
CA PRO A 18 -3.21 -0.18 -10.36
C PRO A 18 -3.35 -0.27 -8.84
N ILE A 19 -2.26 0.01 -8.15
CA ILE A 19 -2.21 0.11 -6.70
C ILE A 19 -1.69 1.49 -6.33
N GLY A 20 -2.37 2.16 -5.42
CA GLY A 20 -1.98 3.49 -4.94
C GLY A 20 -1.94 3.53 -3.43
N CYS A 21 -1.06 4.38 -2.91
CA CYS A 21 -0.81 4.50 -1.48
C CYS A 21 -0.60 5.95 -1.08
N VAL A 22 -1.11 6.33 0.09
CA VAL A 22 -0.97 7.68 0.66
C VAL A 22 -0.60 7.56 2.13
N VAL A 23 0.38 8.34 2.57
CA VAL A 23 0.75 8.47 3.99
C VAL A 23 0.31 9.84 4.50
N VAL A 24 -0.40 9.85 5.61
CA VAL A 24 -1.02 11.05 6.20
C VAL A 24 -0.57 11.19 7.65
N LYS A 25 -0.28 12.43 8.06
CA LYS A 25 0.00 12.76 9.46
C LYS A 25 -0.72 14.04 9.84
N ASP A 26 -1.46 14.00 10.95
CA ASP A 26 -2.19 15.17 11.47
C ASP A 26 -3.05 15.85 10.40
N GLY A 27 -3.75 15.06 9.59
CA GLY A 27 -4.63 15.56 8.55
C GLY A 27 -3.94 16.04 7.28
N SER A 28 -2.60 15.98 7.23
CA SER A 28 -1.83 16.43 6.06
C SER A 28 -1.24 15.24 5.30
N VAL A 29 -1.33 15.28 3.98
CA VAL A 29 -0.71 14.27 3.11
C VAL A 29 0.79 14.50 3.09
N LEU A 30 1.57 13.49 3.55
CA LEU A 30 3.03 13.53 3.48
C LEU A 30 3.53 13.01 2.16
N SER A 31 2.92 11.94 1.66
CA SER A 31 3.38 11.31 0.42
C SER A 31 2.24 10.58 -0.26
N SER A 32 2.38 10.37 -1.57
CA SER A 32 1.49 9.55 -2.35
C SER A 32 2.29 8.87 -3.46
N ALA A 33 1.94 7.64 -3.79
CA ALA A 33 2.65 6.88 -4.82
C ALA A 33 1.75 5.81 -5.43
N GLY A 34 2.07 5.42 -6.65
CA GLY A 34 1.52 4.25 -7.31
C GLY A 34 2.65 3.29 -7.62
N ASN A 35 2.31 2.04 -7.97
CA ASN A 35 3.30 1.04 -8.38
C ASN A 35 4.19 1.54 -9.52
N ARG A 36 5.49 1.23 -9.44
CA ARG A 36 6.49 1.58 -10.45
C ARG A 36 7.52 0.46 -10.67
N THR A 37 7.12 -0.79 -10.46
CA THR A 37 8.04 -1.93 -10.59
C THR A 37 8.62 -2.04 -12.00
N LEU A 38 7.81 -1.81 -13.03
CA LEU A 38 8.26 -1.86 -14.42
C LEU A 38 9.09 -0.63 -14.76
N GLU A 39 8.61 0.56 -14.42
CA GLU A 39 9.29 1.82 -14.72
C GLU A 39 10.71 1.86 -14.14
N LEU A 40 10.86 1.42 -12.90
CA LEU A 40 12.14 1.49 -12.18
C LEU A 40 12.96 0.22 -12.29
N ASN A 41 12.44 -0.82 -12.96
CA ASN A 41 13.08 -2.14 -13.01
C ASN A 41 13.41 -2.61 -11.58
N ASP A 42 12.46 -2.46 -10.67
CA ASP A 42 12.64 -2.72 -9.24
C ASP A 42 11.43 -3.48 -8.71
N PRO A 43 11.59 -4.78 -8.37
CA PRO A 43 10.47 -5.58 -7.87
C PRO A 43 9.96 -5.11 -6.51
N THR A 44 10.71 -4.27 -5.80
CA THR A 44 10.29 -3.73 -4.51
C THR A 44 9.57 -2.39 -4.63
N ALA A 45 9.46 -1.82 -5.83
CA ALA A 45 8.86 -0.50 -6.06
C ALA A 45 7.32 -0.56 -6.02
N HIS A 46 6.78 -1.17 -4.97
CA HIS A 46 5.37 -1.15 -4.68
C HIS A 46 4.95 0.22 -4.16
N ALA A 47 3.69 0.59 -4.35
CA ALA A 47 3.17 1.88 -3.93
C ALA A 47 3.47 2.18 -2.46
N GLU A 48 3.31 1.18 -1.58
CA GLU A 48 3.55 1.34 -0.15
C GLU A 48 5.00 1.65 0.17
N VAL A 49 5.94 0.92 -0.43
CA VAL A 49 7.38 1.14 -0.22
C VAL A 49 7.78 2.54 -0.67
N LEU A 50 7.30 2.96 -1.84
CA LEU A 50 7.61 4.29 -2.38
C LEU A 50 7.04 5.41 -1.51
N ALA A 51 5.81 5.27 -1.04
CA ALA A 51 5.17 6.25 -0.17
C ALA A 51 5.88 6.35 1.18
N ILE A 52 6.27 5.21 1.76
CA ILE A 52 7.02 5.17 3.02
C ILE A 52 8.37 5.87 2.87
N ARG A 53 9.10 5.62 1.78
CA ARG A 53 10.39 6.27 1.52
C ARG A 53 10.26 7.78 1.44
N GLU A 54 9.28 8.26 0.70
CA GLU A 54 9.05 9.70 0.54
C GLU A 54 8.65 10.35 1.86
N ALA A 55 7.74 9.74 2.61
CA ALA A 55 7.33 10.25 3.91
C ALA A 55 8.51 10.32 4.88
N GLY A 56 9.37 9.30 4.89
CA GLY A 56 10.56 9.28 5.73
C GLY A 56 11.52 10.41 5.39
N LYS A 57 11.70 10.72 4.12
CA LYS A 57 12.51 11.86 3.69
C LYS A 57 11.93 13.17 4.19
N LYS A 58 10.63 13.36 4.08
CA LYS A 58 9.95 14.60 4.53
C LYS A 58 10.04 14.79 6.03
N LEU A 59 9.94 13.71 6.81
CA LEU A 59 10.02 13.78 8.27
C LEU A 59 11.45 13.66 8.80
N SER A 60 12.42 13.40 7.93
CA SER A 60 13.81 13.10 8.30
C SER A 60 13.85 12.02 9.38
N SER A 61 13.05 10.97 9.21
CA SER A 61 12.92 9.88 10.20
C SER A 61 12.60 8.57 9.50
N GLN A 62 13.23 7.49 9.97
CA GLN A 62 12.87 6.14 9.53
C GLN A 62 11.58 5.65 10.20
N ARG A 63 11.16 6.28 11.28
CA ARG A 63 9.93 5.94 12.00
C ARG A 63 8.86 6.98 11.66
N LEU A 64 7.74 6.49 11.17
CA LEU A 64 6.61 7.32 10.79
C LEU A 64 5.54 7.28 11.89
N GLU A 65 5.95 7.51 13.12
CA GLU A 65 5.04 7.48 14.28
C GLU A 65 3.94 8.52 14.12
N GLY A 66 2.71 8.15 14.47
CA GLY A 66 1.56 9.02 14.31
C GLY A 66 1.05 9.14 12.88
N CYS A 67 1.64 8.41 11.95
CA CYS A 67 1.20 8.42 10.54
C CYS A 67 0.21 7.30 10.27
N ASP A 68 -0.75 7.59 9.39
CA ASP A 68 -1.70 6.63 8.88
C ASP A 68 -1.39 6.36 7.41
N LEU A 69 -1.57 5.11 6.97
CA LEU A 69 -1.31 4.71 5.60
C LEU A 69 -2.58 4.16 4.96
N TYR A 70 -2.90 4.68 3.78
CA TYR A 70 -4.03 4.23 2.96
C TYR A 70 -3.50 3.58 1.70
N VAL A 71 -3.96 2.37 1.39
CA VAL A 71 -3.55 1.64 0.18
C VAL A 71 -4.76 0.95 -0.43
N THR A 72 -4.83 0.89 -1.74
CA THR A 72 -6.02 0.40 -2.45
C THR A 72 -6.18 -1.12 -2.39
N LEU A 73 -5.08 -1.86 -2.19
CA LEU A 73 -5.09 -3.32 -2.07
C LEU A 73 -4.40 -3.74 -0.79
N GLU A 74 -4.85 -4.85 -0.20
CA GLU A 74 -4.18 -5.45 0.96
C GLU A 74 -2.68 -5.59 0.70
N PRO A 75 -1.82 -5.08 1.60
CA PRO A 75 -0.38 -5.20 1.41
C PRO A 75 0.12 -6.64 1.34
N CYS A 76 1.07 -6.89 0.44
CA CYS A 76 1.78 -8.15 0.36
C CYS A 76 2.69 -8.34 1.60
N PRO A 77 3.31 -9.52 1.79
CA PRO A 77 4.20 -9.73 2.94
C PRO A 77 5.33 -8.72 3.06
N MET A 78 5.96 -8.34 1.95
CA MET A 78 7.03 -7.33 1.94
C MET A 78 6.53 -5.98 2.44
N CYS A 79 5.39 -5.53 1.93
CA CYS A 79 4.83 -4.23 2.30
C CYS A 79 4.26 -4.24 3.71
N ALA A 80 3.64 -5.35 4.15
CA ALA A 80 3.18 -5.50 5.52
C ALA A 80 4.34 -5.35 6.50
N ALA A 81 5.49 -5.97 6.19
CA ALA A 81 6.70 -5.83 7.00
C ALA A 81 7.24 -4.40 6.96
N ALA A 82 7.28 -3.77 5.79
CA ALA A 82 7.74 -2.37 5.65
C ALA A 82 6.91 -1.41 6.51
N ILE A 83 5.59 -1.59 6.50
CA ILE A 83 4.65 -0.81 7.31
C ILE A 83 4.95 -0.97 8.80
N SER A 84 5.25 -2.21 9.24
CA SER A 84 5.64 -2.49 10.61
C SER A 84 6.97 -1.80 10.97
N PHE A 85 7.99 -1.96 10.13
CA PHE A 85 9.29 -1.31 10.35
C PHE A 85 9.17 0.21 10.41
N ALA A 86 8.29 0.78 9.62
CA ALA A 86 8.06 2.24 9.61
C ALA A 86 7.26 2.72 10.83
N ARG A 87 6.70 1.83 11.63
CA ARG A 87 5.91 2.17 12.83
C ARG A 87 4.63 2.95 12.49
N ILE A 88 3.99 2.61 11.37
CA ILE A 88 2.71 3.19 10.98
C ILE A 88 1.67 2.92 12.07
N ARG A 89 0.89 3.95 12.43
CA ARG A 89 -0.12 3.85 13.48
C ARG A 89 -1.35 3.08 13.01
N ARG A 90 -1.91 3.46 11.86
CA ARG A 90 -3.13 2.85 11.30
C ARG A 90 -2.93 2.53 9.83
N LEU A 91 -3.35 1.32 9.47
CA LEU A 91 -3.35 0.85 8.09
C LEU A 91 -4.79 0.72 7.61
N TYR A 92 -5.12 1.45 6.55
CA TYR A 92 -6.41 1.33 5.87
C TYR A 92 -6.16 0.73 4.50
N TYR A 93 -6.84 -0.37 4.17
CA TYR A 93 -6.74 -0.89 2.82
C TYR A 93 -8.11 -1.15 2.20
N GLY A 94 -8.15 -1.17 0.86
CA GLY A 94 -9.38 -1.37 0.10
C GLY A 94 -9.73 -2.84 -0.02
N ALA A 95 -9.39 -3.44 -1.16
CA ALA A 95 -9.70 -4.84 -1.45
C ALA A 95 -8.73 -5.78 -0.73
N GLY A 96 -9.26 -6.92 -0.24
CA GLY A 96 -8.44 -8.01 0.27
C GLY A 96 -7.78 -8.77 -0.88
N ASP A 97 -6.67 -9.44 -0.60
CA ASP A 97 -5.92 -10.21 -1.60
C ASP A 97 -5.65 -11.61 -1.05
N ALA A 98 -6.51 -12.55 -1.42
CA ALA A 98 -6.40 -13.92 -0.94
C ALA A 98 -5.15 -14.64 -1.48
N LYS A 99 -4.61 -14.20 -2.62
CA LYS A 99 -3.45 -14.85 -3.26
C LYS A 99 -2.12 -14.26 -2.85
N GLY A 100 -2.05 -12.93 -2.71
CA GLY A 100 -0.79 -12.24 -2.49
C GLY A 100 -0.73 -11.42 -1.21
N GLY A 101 -1.80 -11.38 -0.44
CA GLY A 101 -1.85 -10.59 0.78
C GLY A 101 -0.98 -11.10 1.90
N GLY A 102 -0.59 -10.20 2.81
CA GLY A 102 0.24 -10.53 3.95
C GLY A 102 -0.28 -9.98 5.27
N VAL A 103 -1.50 -9.41 5.30
CA VAL A 103 -2.13 -8.80 6.49
C VAL A 103 -3.20 -9.73 7.05
N ASP A 104 -4.34 -9.83 6.37
CA ASP A 104 -5.45 -10.70 6.80
C ASP A 104 -5.43 -12.05 6.08
N HIS A 105 -4.60 -12.18 5.08
CA HIS A 105 -4.40 -13.41 4.28
C HIS A 105 -2.92 -13.81 4.30
N GLY A 106 -2.63 -14.95 3.72
CA GLY A 106 -1.26 -15.43 3.56
C GLY A 106 -0.53 -15.60 4.89
N VAL A 107 0.65 -15.01 4.99
CA VAL A 107 1.50 -15.15 6.17
C VAL A 107 0.99 -14.41 7.40
N ARG A 108 0.03 -13.51 7.23
CA ARG A 108 -0.50 -12.70 8.34
C ARG A 108 0.63 -12.14 9.18
N PHE A 109 1.46 -11.30 8.57
CA PHE A 109 2.72 -10.84 9.16
C PHE A 109 2.53 -10.26 10.56
N TYR A 110 1.41 -9.57 10.83
CA TYR A 110 1.19 -8.92 12.12
C TYR A 110 0.89 -9.90 13.25
N SER A 111 0.69 -11.18 12.94
CA SER A 111 0.58 -12.26 13.93
C SER A 111 1.89 -13.03 14.07
N SER A 112 2.94 -12.62 13.36
CA SER A 112 4.24 -13.29 13.38
C SER A 112 5.02 -12.95 14.66
N PRO A 113 5.75 -13.92 15.25
CA PRO A 113 6.57 -13.66 16.44
C PRO A 113 7.71 -12.68 16.20
N THR A 114 8.12 -12.46 14.95
CA THR A 114 9.17 -11.50 14.62
C THR A 114 8.64 -10.12 14.21
N CYS A 115 7.33 -9.92 14.27
CA CYS A 115 6.73 -8.60 14.05
C CYS A 115 6.77 -7.82 15.36
N HIS A 116 7.52 -6.70 15.36
CA HIS A 116 7.74 -5.90 16.58
C HIS A 116 6.80 -4.70 16.71
N HIS A 117 6.04 -4.38 15.67
CA HIS A 117 5.03 -3.33 15.69
C HIS A 117 3.87 -3.71 14.79
N THR A 118 2.67 -3.61 15.33
CA THR A 118 1.45 -3.91 14.59
C THR A 118 0.60 -2.65 14.50
N PRO A 119 0.28 -2.17 13.28
CA PRO A 119 -0.67 -1.06 13.14
C PRO A 119 -2.08 -1.53 13.47
N ASP A 120 -2.97 -0.59 13.80
CA ASP A 120 -4.40 -0.89 13.79
C ASP A 120 -4.83 -1.04 12.33
N VAL A 121 -5.56 -2.10 12.00
CA VAL A 121 -5.92 -2.43 10.63
C VAL A 121 -7.40 -2.22 10.37
N TYR A 122 -7.71 -1.51 9.29
CA TYR A 122 -9.08 -1.25 8.83
C TYR A 122 -9.18 -1.61 7.35
N SER A 123 -9.97 -2.63 7.02
CA SER A 123 -10.14 -3.11 5.65
C SER A 123 -11.45 -2.63 5.03
N GLY A 124 -11.56 -2.77 3.72
CA GLY A 124 -12.81 -2.56 3.01
C GLY A 124 -13.09 -1.12 2.57
N LEU A 125 -12.15 -0.20 2.73
CA LEU A 125 -12.31 1.19 2.28
C LEU A 125 -12.25 1.25 0.76
N ALA A 126 -13.37 1.63 0.10
CA ALA A 126 -13.47 1.66 -1.36
C ALA A 126 -13.13 0.29 -1.99
N GLU A 127 -13.53 -0.78 -1.33
CA GLU A 127 -13.21 -2.16 -1.72
C GLU A 127 -13.67 -2.46 -3.15
N THR A 128 -14.88 -2.07 -3.50
CA THR A 128 -15.46 -2.35 -4.81
C THR A 128 -14.66 -1.65 -5.91
N ASP A 129 -14.32 -0.38 -5.73
CA ASP A 129 -13.55 0.39 -6.73
C ASP A 129 -12.16 -0.23 -6.93
N SER A 130 -11.49 -0.59 -5.86
CA SER A 130 -10.16 -1.20 -5.90
C SER A 130 -10.21 -2.56 -6.61
N ALA A 131 -11.14 -3.41 -6.20
CA ALA A 131 -11.29 -4.75 -6.78
C ALA A 131 -11.64 -4.69 -8.25
N THR A 132 -12.55 -3.80 -8.64
CA THR A 132 -12.97 -3.62 -10.03
C THR A 132 -11.79 -3.19 -10.90
N MET A 133 -11.01 -2.23 -10.43
CA MET A 133 -9.85 -1.72 -11.16
C MET A 133 -8.80 -2.80 -11.40
N LEU A 134 -8.48 -3.57 -10.38
CA LEU A 134 -7.51 -4.67 -10.47
C LEU A 134 -7.98 -5.77 -11.39
N LYS A 135 -9.25 -6.14 -11.28
CA LYS A 135 -9.86 -7.18 -12.14
C LYS A 135 -9.81 -6.76 -13.59
N ALA A 136 -10.18 -5.52 -13.89
CA ALA A 136 -10.15 -5.00 -15.25
C ALA A 136 -8.72 -4.98 -15.82
N PHE A 137 -7.74 -4.58 -15.03
CA PHE A 137 -6.34 -4.56 -15.44
C PHE A 137 -5.84 -5.96 -15.81
N PHE A 138 -6.04 -6.95 -14.94
CA PHE A 138 -5.58 -8.31 -15.20
C PHE A 138 -6.38 -8.98 -16.33
N GLN A 139 -7.64 -8.65 -16.50
CA GLN A 139 -8.45 -9.11 -17.63
C GLN A 139 -7.84 -8.63 -18.94
N GLY A 140 -7.47 -7.36 -19.02
CA GLY A 140 -6.83 -6.79 -20.21
C GLY A 140 -5.48 -7.42 -20.54
N LYS A 141 -4.73 -7.83 -19.52
CA LYS A 141 -3.42 -8.50 -19.73
C LYS A 141 -3.55 -9.91 -20.25
N ARG A 142 -4.68 -10.60 -19.98
CA ARG A 142 -4.93 -11.95 -20.48
C ARG A 142 -5.40 -11.94 -21.94
N ASP A 143 -6.05 -10.88 -22.34
CA ASP A 143 -6.56 -10.69 -23.70
C ASP A 143 -5.46 -10.15 -24.62
#